data_0daed1dfa5a0a6a82ea7f178bc41de56
#
_entry.id   0daed1dfa5a0a6a82ea7f178bc41de56
#
_cell.length_a   1.000
_cell.length_b   1.000
_cell.length_c   1.000
_cell.angle_alpha   90.00
_cell.angle_beta   90.00
_cell.angle_gamma   90.00
#
_symmetry.space_group_name_H-M   'P 1'
#
loop_
_entity.id
_entity.type
_entity.pdbx_description
1 polymer ?
#
loop_
_entity_poly.entity_id
_entity_poly.type
_entity_poly.pdbx_seq_one_letter_code
_entity_poly.pdbx_strand_id
1 'polypeptide(L)'
;MARLFGTDGVRGVVNEFLTPELAYHLGRAAGTHFGKEKEHPTFLIGRDTRISGSMLESALAAGICSVGGNVVIAGVIPTPAVAYLVRQQGFDAGAVISASHNPYPDNGIKFFDSNGYKLPDEVEDELEKYVRQSADNELARPTGDGIGKIEFNSNLAHLYAHFVRHTIDTSLEGLTIVYDGANGAASSVGPEILSGLGAKVININVNPDGLNINHHCGSTHIEGLQVAVQQYNADLGIANDGDADRCLLVDEKGQVLDGDQIMLLCALKLKEEGKLKGDTIVGTVMSN
;
A
#
# COMPACT_ATOMS: atom_id res chain seq x y z
N MET A 1 6.26 22.29 -18.38
CA MET A 1 5.31 21.17 -18.32
C MET A 1 4.90 20.97 -16.86
N ALA A 2 3.69 20.51 -16.58
CA ALA A 2 3.32 20.17 -15.21
C ALA A 2 4.21 19.03 -14.69
N ARG A 3 4.47 19.01 -13.38
CA ARG A 3 5.23 17.97 -12.70
C ARG A 3 4.48 16.63 -12.84
N LEU A 4 5.19 15.56 -13.17
CA LEU A 4 4.61 14.22 -13.33
C LEU A 4 4.24 13.60 -11.96
N PHE A 5 5.15 13.76 -10.99
CA PHE A 5 4.94 13.27 -9.63
C PHE A 5 4.14 14.28 -8.81
N GLY A 6 2.99 13.84 -8.29
CA GLY A 6 2.23 14.57 -7.29
C GLY A 6 2.67 14.21 -5.87
N THR A 7 1.88 14.59 -4.85
CA THR A 7 2.14 14.26 -3.44
C THR A 7 2.25 12.75 -3.18
N ASP A 8 1.50 11.95 -3.94
CA ASP A 8 1.37 10.50 -3.79
C ASP A 8 1.83 9.70 -5.03
N GLY A 9 2.93 10.12 -5.64
CA GLY A 9 3.46 9.49 -6.84
C GLY A 9 2.78 9.95 -8.13
N VAL A 10 2.81 9.11 -9.16
CA VAL A 10 2.17 9.37 -10.46
C VAL A 10 0.78 8.75 -10.44
N ARG A 11 -0.28 9.54 -10.53
CA ARG A 11 -1.67 9.07 -10.38
C ARG A 11 -2.58 9.66 -11.44
N GLY A 12 -3.51 8.86 -11.97
CA GLY A 12 -4.52 9.33 -12.92
C GLY A 12 -5.39 8.22 -13.48
N VAL A 13 -6.33 8.59 -14.35
CA VAL A 13 -7.20 7.65 -15.07
C VAL A 13 -6.35 6.77 -15.98
N VAL A 14 -6.55 5.46 -15.86
CA VAL A 14 -5.77 4.48 -16.63
C VAL A 14 -6.15 4.54 -18.11
N ASN A 15 -5.16 4.43 -19.00
CA ASN A 15 -5.22 4.58 -20.44
C ASN A 15 -5.56 6.00 -20.96
N GLU A 16 -5.81 6.96 -20.07
CA GLU A 16 -5.89 8.37 -20.43
C GLU A 16 -4.57 9.09 -20.05
N PHE A 17 -4.21 9.05 -18.79
CA PHE A 17 -2.97 9.63 -18.26
C PHE A 17 -1.95 8.55 -17.86
N LEU A 18 -2.35 7.62 -16.98
CA LEU A 18 -1.49 6.52 -16.53
C LEU A 18 -1.60 5.34 -17.51
N THR A 19 -0.78 5.36 -18.55
CA THR A 19 -0.74 4.31 -19.57
C THR A 19 0.30 3.24 -19.23
N PRO A 20 0.22 2.04 -19.84
CA PRO A 20 1.26 1.01 -19.71
C PRO A 20 2.64 1.49 -20.17
N GLU A 21 2.69 2.35 -21.22
CA GLU A 21 3.93 2.95 -21.69
C GLU A 21 4.55 3.86 -20.64
N LEU A 22 3.72 4.69 -19.97
CA LEU A 22 4.20 5.53 -18.87
C LEU A 22 4.72 4.67 -17.71
N ALA A 23 4.00 3.61 -17.34
CA ALA A 23 4.45 2.67 -16.29
C ALA A 23 5.80 1.99 -16.68
N TYR A 24 5.96 1.60 -17.94
CA TYR A 24 7.22 1.08 -18.46
C TYR A 24 8.35 2.12 -18.36
N HIS A 25 8.11 3.36 -18.75
CA HIS A 25 9.11 4.44 -18.67
C HIS A 25 9.46 4.77 -17.21
N LEU A 26 8.49 4.74 -16.29
CA LEU A 26 8.71 4.88 -14.85
C LEU A 26 9.59 3.74 -14.32
N GLY A 27 9.35 2.51 -14.76
CA GLY A 27 10.18 1.36 -14.41
C GLY A 27 11.62 1.51 -14.90
N ARG A 28 11.82 1.96 -16.13
CA ARG A 28 13.16 2.26 -16.66
C ARG A 28 13.86 3.36 -15.89
N ALA A 29 13.13 4.43 -15.57
CA ALA A 29 13.65 5.55 -14.79
C ALA A 29 14.13 5.08 -13.41
N ALA A 30 13.29 4.34 -12.68
CA ALA A 30 13.62 3.80 -11.37
C ALA A 30 14.83 2.83 -11.44
N GLY A 31 14.80 1.85 -12.35
CA GLY A 31 15.90 0.91 -12.54
C GLY A 31 17.22 1.60 -12.87
N THR A 32 17.19 2.67 -13.69
CA THR A 32 18.38 3.48 -14.00
C THR A 32 18.89 4.26 -12.79
N HIS A 33 17.98 4.87 -12.01
CA HIS A 33 18.35 5.63 -10.82
C HIS A 33 19.05 4.74 -9.77
N PHE A 34 18.39 3.67 -9.36
CA PHE A 34 18.92 2.74 -8.35
C PHE A 34 20.08 1.91 -8.87
N GLY A 35 20.18 1.71 -10.19
CA GLY A 35 21.33 1.06 -10.86
C GLY A 35 22.64 1.82 -10.77
N LYS A 36 22.65 3.09 -10.35
CA LYS A 36 23.87 3.86 -10.13
C LYS A 36 24.69 3.33 -8.94
N GLU A 37 24.01 2.83 -7.93
CA GLU A 37 24.64 2.36 -6.69
C GLU A 37 24.87 0.85 -6.69
N LYS A 38 24.10 0.11 -7.49
CA LYS A 38 24.13 -1.35 -7.53
C LYS A 38 23.79 -1.87 -8.92
N GLU A 39 24.65 -2.72 -9.49
CA GLU A 39 24.53 -3.23 -10.87
C GLU A 39 23.16 -3.88 -11.14
N HIS A 40 22.61 -4.64 -10.18
CA HIS A 40 21.29 -5.29 -10.28
C HIS A 40 20.44 -4.95 -9.06
N PRO A 41 19.90 -3.71 -8.95
CA PRO A 41 19.01 -3.37 -7.84
C PRO A 41 17.75 -4.21 -7.87
N THR A 42 17.29 -4.66 -6.72
CA THR A 42 16.10 -5.51 -6.59
C THR A 42 14.93 -4.71 -6.04
N PHE A 43 13.82 -4.72 -6.77
CA PHE A 43 12.60 -3.99 -6.45
C PHE A 43 11.52 -4.94 -5.95
N LEU A 44 10.81 -4.54 -4.90
CA LEU A 44 9.56 -5.16 -4.51
C LEU A 44 8.39 -4.41 -5.18
N ILE A 45 7.49 -5.11 -5.87
CA ILE A 45 6.26 -4.53 -6.41
C ILE A 45 5.04 -5.18 -5.76
N GLY A 46 4.17 -4.34 -5.19
CA GLY A 46 2.84 -4.71 -4.70
C GLY A 46 1.76 -3.87 -5.37
N ARG A 47 0.52 -4.32 -5.31
CA ARG A 47 -0.62 -3.60 -5.88
C ARG A 47 -1.90 -3.80 -5.08
N ASP A 48 -2.87 -2.94 -5.32
CA ASP A 48 -4.24 -3.17 -4.88
C ASP A 48 -5.03 -4.07 -5.85
N THR A 49 -6.33 -4.12 -5.69
CA THR A 49 -7.22 -5.05 -6.38
C THR A 49 -7.78 -4.52 -7.70
N ARG A 50 -7.43 -3.30 -8.12
CA ARG A 50 -7.94 -2.69 -9.37
C ARG A 50 -7.64 -3.55 -10.58
N ILE A 51 -8.59 -3.65 -11.50
CA ILE A 51 -8.46 -4.44 -12.73
C ILE A 51 -7.21 -4.04 -13.55
N SER A 52 -6.86 -2.77 -13.54
CA SER A 52 -5.68 -2.22 -14.24
C SER A 52 -4.35 -2.58 -13.56
N GLY A 53 -4.38 -3.08 -12.32
CA GLY A 53 -3.18 -3.31 -11.51
C GLY A 53 -2.19 -4.26 -12.18
N SER A 54 -2.64 -5.42 -12.67
CA SER A 54 -1.75 -6.41 -13.29
C SER A 54 -1.12 -5.94 -14.61
N MET A 55 -1.83 -5.13 -15.39
CA MET A 55 -1.30 -4.53 -16.61
C MET A 55 -0.17 -3.54 -16.29
N LEU A 56 -0.39 -2.63 -15.35
CA LEU A 56 0.61 -1.65 -14.93
C LEU A 56 1.81 -2.32 -14.24
N GLU A 57 1.56 -3.36 -13.41
CA GLU A 57 2.60 -4.17 -12.76
C GLU A 57 3.54 -4.81 -13.79
N SER A 58 2.98 -5.43 -14.83
CA SER A 58 3.74 -6.05 -15.89
C SER A 58 4.59 -5.04 -16.67
N ALA A 59 4.02 -3.89 -16.99
CA ALA A 59 4.71 -2.82 -17.70
C ALA A 59 5.85 -2.22 -16.87
N LEU A 60 5.60 -1.92 -15.59
CA LEU A 60 6.59 -1.40 -14.65
C LEU A 60 7.75 -2.39 -14.47
N ALA A 61 7.43 -3.65 -14.23
CA ALA A 61 8.44 -4.71 -14.06
C ALA A 61 9.29 -4.88 -15.32
N ALA A 62 8.67 -4.91 -16.50
CA ALA A 62 9.40 -4.96 -17.77
C ALA A 62 10.33 -3.76 -17.95
N GLY A 63 9.90 -2.56 -17.55
CA GLY A 63 10.71 -1.35 -17.57
C GLY A 63 11.96 -1.49 -16.70
N ILE A 64 11.80 -1.91 -15.44
CA ILE A 64 12.91 -2.13 -14.49
C ILE A 64 13.89 -3.17 -15.04
N CYS A 65 13.39 -4.33 -15.48
CA CYS A 65 14.22 -5.42 -15.99
C CYS A 65 14.98 -5.02 -17.27
N SER A 66 14.39 -4.17 -18.11
CA SER A 66 15.01 -3.73 -19.37
C SER A 66 16.27 -2.87 -19.19
N VAL A 67 16.53 -2.39 -17.99
CA VAL A 67 17.72 -1.61 -17.61
C VAL A 67 18.60 -2.33 -16.58
N GLY A 68 18.31 -3.62 -16.30
CA GLY A 68 19.15 -4.48 -15.45
C GLY A 68 18.65 -4.65 -14.00
N GLY A 69 17.59 -3.96 -13.57
CA GLY A 69 17.01 -4.17 -12.25
C GLY A 69 16.24 -5.47 -12.12
N ASN A 70 16.31 -6.12 -10.96
CA ASN A 70 15.50 -7.30 -10.65
C ASN A 70 14.18 -6.89 -9.99
N VAL A 71 13.15 -7.71 -10.15
CA VAL A 71 11.82 -7.46 -9.61
C VAL A 71 11.30 -8.68 -8.85
N VAL A 72 10.76 -8.45 -7.66
CA VAL A 72 9.97 -9.44 -6.92
C VAL A 72 8.53 -8.93 -6.87
N ILE A 73 7.62 -9.72 -7.43
CA ILE A 73 6.18 -9.43 -7.44
C ILE A 73 5.55 -10.06 -6.21
N ALA A 74 5.00 -9.23 -5.32
CA ALA A 74 4.25 -9.68 -4.15
C ALA A 74 2.76 -9.93 -4.44
N GLY A 75 2.27 -9.38 -5.56
CA GLY A 75 0.85 -9.42 -5.91
C GLY A 75 0.02 -8.41 -5.11
N VAL A 76 -1.19 -8.82 -4.69
CA VAL A 76 -2.10 -7.93 -3.95
C VAL A 76 -1.68 -7.89 -2.49
N ILE A 77 -1.13 -6.76 -2.06
CA ILE A 77 -0.72 -6.48 -0.68
C ILE A 77 -0.94 -5.00 -0.33
N PRO A 78 -1.20 -4.66 0.95
CA PRO A 78 -1.33 -3.28 1.41
C PRO A 78 -0.11 -2.40 1.12
N THR A 79 -0.34 -1.10 0.91
CA THR A 79 0.76 -0.11 0.77
C THR A 79 1.75 -0.16 1.94
N PRO A 80 1.33 -0.19 3.22
CA PRO A 80 2.26 -0.34 4.34
C PRO A 80 3.01 -1.67 4.34
N ALA A 81 2.47 -2.73 3.72
CA ALA A 81 3.20 -3.98 3.57
C ALA A 81 4.40 -3.84 2.64
N VAL A 82 4.25 -3.12 1.52
CA VAL A 82 5.38 -2.84 0.62
C VAL A 82 6.49 -2.09 1.37
N ALA A 83 6.14 -0.98 2.04
CA ALA A 83 7.09 -0.18 2.82
C ALA A 83 7.84 -1.01 3.88
N TYR A 84 7.12 -1.85 4.63
CA TYR A 84 7.70 -2.72 5.64
C TYR A 84 8.63 -3.78 5.03
N LEU A 85 8.15 -4.49 4.00
CA LEU A 85 8.86 -5.62 3.40
C LEU A 85 10.13 -5.17 2.65
N VAL A 86 10.11 -4.00 2.01
CA VAL A 86 11.32 -3.43 1.39
C VAL A 86 12.45 -3.38 2.38
N ARG A 87 12.21 -2.80 3.54
CA ARG A 87 13.21 -2.68 4.61
C ARG A 87 13.57 -4.03 5.22
N GLN A 88 12.58 -4.89 5.50
CA GLN A 88 12.81 -6.14 6.24
C GLN A 88 13.47 -7.23 5.40
N GLN A 89 13.20 -7.28 4.11
CA GLN A 89 13.76 -8.28 3.20
C GLN A 89 15.00 -7.78 2.46
N GLY A 90 15.41 -6.51 2.69
CA GLY A 90 16.61 -5.92 2.11
C GLY A 90 16.48 -5.64 0.61
N PHE A 91 15.30 -5.28 0.12
CA PHE A 91 15.13 -4.77 -1.23
C PHE A 91 15.73 -3.36 -1.35
N ASP A 92 16.27 -3.03 -2.52
CA ASP A 92 16.88 -1.74 -2.77
C ASP A 92 15.85 -0.63 -2.94
N ALA A 93 14.65 -1.00 -3.43
CA ALA A 93 13.51 -0.10 -3.58
C ALA A 93 12.19 -0.88 -3.59
N GLY A 94 11.09 -0.15 -3.46
CA GLY A 94 9.75 -0.68 -3.60
C GLY A 94 8.89 0.15 -4.53
N ALA A 95 7.85 -0.47 -5.09
CA ALA A 95 6.79 0.23 -5.78
C ALA A 95 5.43 -0.33 -5.37
N VAL A 96 4.45 0.55 -5.18
CA VAL A 96 3.05 0.16 -5.03
C VAL A 96 2.22 0.72 -6.18
N ILE A 97 1.34 -0.13 -6.71
CA ILE A 97 0.42 0.23 -7.78
C ILE A 97 -0.97 0.35 -7.17
N SER A 98 -1.37 1.58 -6.86
CA SER A 98 -2.64 1.92 -6.23
C SER A 98 -2.97 3.40 -6.38
N ALA A 99 -4.25 3.72 -6.37
CA ALA A 99 -4.77 5.08 -6.19
C ALA A 99 -5.50 5.24 -4.85
N SER A 100 -5.15 4.44 -3.81
CA SER A 100 -5.71 4.49 -2.45
C SER A 100 -7.25 4.49 -2.48
N HIS A 101 -7.88 5.57 -2.01
CA HIS A 101 -9.33 5.70 -1.87
C HIS A 101 -10.08 6.13 -3.15
N ASN A 102 -9.38 6.39 -4.26
CA ASN A 102 -10.01 6.77 -5.52
C ASN A 102 -10.86 5.62 -6.10
N PRO A 103 -11.85 5.90 -6.98
CA PRO A 103 -12.61 4.87 -7.67
C PRO A 103 -11.73 4.03 -8.62
N TYR A 104 -12.22 2.87 -9.04
CA TYR A 104 -11.44 1.88 -9.78
C TYR A 104 -10.84 2.33 -11.14
N PRO A 105 -11.39 3.32 -11.87
CA PRO A 105 -10.78 3.75 -13.12
C PRO A 105 -9.44 4.46 -12.94
N ASP A 106 -9.22 5.04 -11.75
CA ASP A 106 -7.93 5.63 -11.38
C ASP A 106 -6.95 4.54 -10.95
N ASN A 107 -5.66 4.79 -11.16
CA ASN A 107 -4.58 4.05 -10.54
C ASN A 107 -3.37 4.97 -10.32
N GLY A 108 -2.34 4.48 -9.65
CA GLY A 108 -1.13 5.25 -9.36
C GLY A 108 0.08 4.35 -9.21
N ILE A 109 1.26 4.95 -9.29
CA ILE A 109 2.54 4.30 -9.01
C ILE A 109 3.32 5.18 -8.05
N LYS A 110 3.62 4.64 -6.87
CA LYS A 110 4.42 5.30 -5.82
C LYS A 110 5.65 4.45 -5.55
N PHE A 111 6.81 5.10 -5.43
CA PHE A 111 8.06 4.42 -5.10
C PHE A 111 8.47 4.65 -3.64
N PHE A 112 9.21 3.66 -3.11
CA PHE A 112 9.81 3.68 -1.78
C PHE A 112 11.31 3.43 -1.90
N ASP A 113 12.09 4.08 -1.03
CA ASP A 113 13.51 3.79 -0.86
C ASP A 113 13.74 2.48 -0.06
N SER A 114 14.98 2.08 0.12
CA SER A 114 15.37 0.87 0.88
C SER A 114 14.98 0.90 2.36
N ASN A 115 14.66 2.08 2.91
CA ASN A 115 14.17 2.25 4.28
C ASN A 115 12.65 2.15 4.37
N GLY A 116 11.96 2.03 3.24
CA GLY A 116 10.50 1.99 3.15
C GLY A 116 9.83 3.37 3.22
N TYR A 117 10.56 4.44 3.00
CA TYR A 117 10.00 5.79 2.91
C TYR A 117 9.70 6.17 1.45
N LYS A 118 8.67 7.02 1.27
CA LYS A 118 8.42 7.67 -0.02
C LYS A 118 9.68 8.39 -0.49
N LEU A 119 9.97 8.32 -1.79
CA LEU A 119 11.13 9.01 -2.35
C LEU A 119 11.04 10.52 -2.10
N PRO A 120 12.19 11.18 -1.77
CA PRO A 120 12.27 12.63 -1.71
C PRO A 120 11.92 13.28 -3.04
N ASP A 121 11.42 14.51 -2.99
CA ASP A 121 11.00 15.26 -4.20
C ASP A 121 12.13 15.43 -5.21
N GLU A 122 13.37 15.59 -4.75
CA GLU A 122 14.55 15.71 -5.60
C GLU A 122 14.81 14.42 -6.40
N VAL A 123 14.55 13.26 -5.79
CA VAL A 123 14.66 11.96 -6.46
C VAL A 123 13.54 11.79 -7.47
N GLU A 124 12.30 12.14 -7.11
CA GLU A 124 11.17 12.11 -8.04
C GLU A 124 11.41 13.02 -9.25
N ASP A 125 11.98 14.22 -9.06
CA ASP A 125 12.37 15.14 -10.14
C ASP A 125 13.46 14.55 -11.05
N GLU A 126 14.37 13.75 -10.49
CA GLU A 126 15.38 13.03 -11.27
C GLU A 126 14.73 11.88 -12.06
N LEU A 127 13.83 11.11 -11.45
CA LEU A 127 13.06 10.07 -12.14
C LEU A 127 12.28 10.66 -13.32
N GLU A 128 11.67 11.85 -13.16
CA GLU A 128 10.96 12.53 -14.26
C GLU A 128 11.88 12.82 -15.45
N LYS A 129 13.13 13.22 -15.22
CA LYS A 129 14.12 13.40 -16.30
C LYS A 129 14.40 12.07 -17.00
N TYR A 130 14.57 10.98 -16.24
CA TYR A 130 14.79 9.65 -16.84
C TYR A 130 13.56 9.13 -17.59
N VAL A 131 12.35 9.44 -17.14
CA VAL A 131 11.12 9.10 -17.90
C VAL A 131 11.17 9.73 -19.28
N ARG A 132 11.57 11.00 -19.40
CA ARG A 132 11.72 11.68 -20.70
C ARG A 132 12.82 11.04 -21.54
N GLN A 133 14.01 10.82 -21.00
CA GLN A 133 15.11 10.12 -21.68
C GLN A 133 14.73 8.71 -22.11
N SER A 134 13.94 7.99 -21.30
CA SER A 134 13.42 6.68 -21.67
C SER A 134 12.49 6.73 -22.86
N ALA A 135 11.61 7.74 -22.94
CA ALA A 135 10.71 7.94 -24.08
C ALA A 135 11.51 8.23 -25.37
N ASP A 136 12.62 8.95 -25.27
CA ASP A 136 13.53 9.27 -26.37
C ASP A 136 14.56 8.14 -26.68
N ASN A 137 14.47 6.99 -25.98
CA ASN A 137 15.39 5.84 -26.09
C ASN A 137 16.85 6.13 -25.73
N GLU A 138 17.11 7.10 -24.88
CA GLU A 138 18.48 7.50 -24.45
C GLU A 138 19.03 6.63 -23.29
N LEU A 139 18.16 5.88 -22.55
CA LEU A 139 18.61 5.04 -21.46
C LEU A 139 19.23 3.73 -21.96
N ALA A 140 20.20 3.22 -21.18
CA ALA A 140 20.89 1.97 -21.47
C ALA A 140 19.94 0.79 -21.68
N ARG A 141 20.35 -0.15 -22.55
CA ARG A 141 19.67 -1.43 -22.84
C ARG A 141 20.67 -2.57 -22.75
N PRO A 142 20.97 -3.06 -21.54
CA PRO A 142 21.85 -4.18 -21.36
C PRO A 142 21.30 -5.43 -22.07
N THR A 143 22.19 -6.36 -22.44
CA THR A 143 21.84 -7.62 -23.11
C THR A 143 22.41 -8.80 -22.32
N GLY A 144 21.96 -10.01 -22.63
CA GLY A 144 22.45 -11.22 -22.00
C GLY A 144 22.17 -11.24 -20.49
N ASP A 145 23.21 -11.43 -19.69
CA ASP A 145 23.17 -11.49 -18.23
C ASP A 145 22.94 -10.13 -17.56
N GLY A 146 23.09 -9.05 -18.32
CA GLY A 146 22.74 -7.69 -17.85
C GLY A 146 21.23 -7.41 -17.80
N ILE A 147 20.36 -8.31 -18.32
CA ILE A 147 18.91 -8.16 -18.22
C ILE A 147 18.42 -8.61 -16.83
N GLY A 148 17.54 -7.81 -16.20
CA GLY A 148 16.96 -8.15 -14.90
C GLY A 148 15.97 -9.31 -14.96
N LYS A 149 15.67 -9.89 -13.79
CA LYS A 149 14.76 -11.02 -13.62
C LYS A 149 13.49 -10.63 -12.90
N ILE A 150 12.39 -11.34 -13.19
CA ILE A 150 11.13 -11.21 -12.46
C ILE A 150 10.90 -12.50 -11.69
N GLU A 151 10.67 -12.37 -10.39
CA GLU A 151 10.30 -13.46 -9.49
C GLU A 151 8.95 -13.16 -8.84
N PHE A 152 8.16 -14.20 -8.55
CA PHE A 152 6.88 -14.08 -7.86
C PHE A 152 7.00 -14.67 -6.46
N ASN A 153 6.58 -13.92 -5.44
CA ASN A 153 6.62 -14.38 -4.06
C ASN A 153 5.34 -14.01 -3.30
N SER A 154 4.35 -14.89 -3.38
CA SER A 154 3.06 -14.73 -2.69
C SER A 154 3.16 -14.88 -1.16
N ASN A 155 4.26 -15.42 -0.62
CA ASN A 155 4.44 -15.58 0.82
C ASN A 155 4.69 -14.24 1.55
N LEU A 156 5.02 -13.18 0.81
CA LEU A 156 5.29 -11.85 1.39
C LEU A 156 4.06 -11.27 2.12
N ALA A 157 2.84 -11.55 1.63
CA ALA A 157 1.60 -11.15 2.31
C ALA A 157 1.50 -11.78 3.72
N HIS A 158 1.82 -13.07 3.83
CA HIS A 158 1.82 -13.78 5.13
C HIS A 158 2.93 -13.29 6.07
N LEU A 159 4.10 -12.95 5.54
CA LEU A 159 5.18 -12.36 6.35
C LEU A 159 4.74 -11.01 6.95
N TYR A 160 4.05 -10.19 6.16
CA TYR A 160 3.48 -8.94 6.67
C TYR A 160 2.39 -9.20 7.72
N ALA A 161 1.45 -10.12 7.46
CA ALA A 161 0.41 -10.48 8.43
C ALA A 161 1.01 -10.99 9.75
N HIS A 162 2.04 -11.82 9.65
CA HIS A 162 2.79 -12.30 10.81
C HIS A 162 3.41 -11.14 11.60
N PHE A 163 4.08 -10.20 10.92
CA PHE A 163 4.64 -9.02 11.56
C PHE A 163 3.58 -8.23 12.31
N VAL A 164 2.45 -7.87 11.64
CA VAL A 164 1.40 -7.05 12.25
C VAL A 164 0.84 -7.72 13.51
N ARG A 165 0.61 -9.04 13.49
CA ARG A 165 0.17 -9.78 14.68
C ARG A 165 1.13 -9.66 15.87
N HIS A 166 2.43 -9.54 15.61
CA HIS A 166 3.45 -9.44 16.66
C HIS A 166 3.77 -8.00 17.08
N THR A 167 3.02 -7.01 16.57
CA THR A 167 3.13 -5.62 17.08
C THR A 167 2.42 -5.42 18.42
N ILE A 168 1.56 -6.37 18.81
CA ILE A 168 0.84 -6.38 20.09
C ILE A 168 1.00 -7.76 20.77
N ASP A 169 1.01 -7.75 22.12
CA ASP A 169 1.08 -8.95 22.96
C ASP A 169 -0.30 -9.31 23.56
N THR A 170 -1.38 -8.78 22.96
CA THR A 170 -2.75 -8.94 23.48
C THR A 170 -3.54 -9.88 22.58
N SER A 171 -4.25 -10.85 23.18
CA SER A 171 -5.24 -11.67 22.48
C SER A 171 -6.53 -10.88 22.25
N LEU A 172 -7.17 -11.14 21.11
CA LEU A 172 -8.51 -10.64 20.78
C LEU A 172 -9.58 -11.74 20.96
N GLU A 173 -9.25 -12.83 21.66
CA GLU A 173 -10.18 -13.92 21.96
C GLU A 173 -11.41 -13.41 22.72
N GLY A 174 -12.59 -13.85 22.30
CA GLY A 174 -13.87 -13.40 22.86
C GLY A 174 -14.45 -12.18 22.16
N LEU A 175 -13.68 -11.44 21.36
CA LEU A 175 -14.19 -10.31 20.60
C LEU A 175 -14.78 -10.75 19.24
N THR A 176 -15.91 -10.18 18.90
CA THR A 176 -16.51 -10.24 17.57
C THR A 176 -16.23 -8.92 16.84
N ILE A 177 -15.52 -8.99 15.72
CA ILE A 177 -15.09 -7.80 14.95
C ILE A 177 -15.71 -7.88 13.56
N VAL A 178 -16.38 -6.80 13.11
CA VAL A 178 -16.73 -6.63 11.71
C VAL A 178 -15.57 -5.94 10.99
N TYR A 179 -15.06 -6.57 9.95
CA TYR A 179 -13.97 -6.04 9.16
C TYR A 179 -14.45 -5.67 7.75
N ASP A 180 -14.29 -4.40 7.38
CA ASP A 180 -14.55 -3.87 6.04
C ASP A 180 -13.21 -3.65 5.32
N GLY A 181 -12.93 -4.50 4.33
CA GLY A 181 -11.69 -4.47 3.54
C GLY A 181 -11.74 -3.56 2.31
N ALA A 182 -12.81 -2.77 2.13
CA ALA A 182 -13.01 -1.89 0.97
C ALA A 182 -12.88 -2.59 -0.41
N ASN A 183 -13.00 -3.93 -0.47
CA ASN A 183 -12.62 -4.76 -1.61
C ASN A 183 -11.20 -4.44 -2.13
N GLY A 184 -10.32 -3.99 -1.25
CA GLY A 184 -8.97 -3.49 -1.52
C GLY A 184 -7.87 -4.49 -1.18
N ALA A 185 -6.66 -3.96 -1.06
CA ALA A 185 -5.42 -4.72 -0.89
C ALA A 185 -5.35 -5.54 0.41
N ALA A 186 -6.08 -5.14 1.46
CA ALA A 186 -6.14 -5.86 2.73
C ALA A 186 -7.28 -6.90 2.82
N SER A 187 -8.01 -7.16 1.74
CA SER A 187 -9.15 -8.09 1.75
C SER A 187 -8.80 -9.51 2.24
N SER A 188 -7.58 -9.98 2.02
CA SER A 188 -7.10 -11.26 2.56
C SER A 188 -6.31 -11.10 3.86
N VAL A 189 -5.44 -10.11 3.93
CA VAL A 189 -4.49 -9.91 5.03
C VAL A 189 -5.18 -9.44 6.32
N GLY A 190 -6.18 -8.55 6.22
CA GLY A 190 -6.90 -8.04 7.38
C GLY A 190 -7.62 -9.13 8.17
N PRO A 191 -8.46 -9.98 7.53
CA PRO A 191 -9.05 -11.14 8.20
C PRO A 191 -8.03 -12.12 8.78
N GLU A 192 -6.92 -12.37 8.09
CA GLU A 192 -5.85 -13.25 8.57
C GLU A 192 -5.21 -12.70 9.85
N ILE A 193 -4.95 -11.40 9.92
CA ILE A 193 -4.38 -10.74 11.11
C ILE A 193 -5.32 -10.87 12.29
N LEU A 194 -6.58 -10.45 12.14
CA LEU A 194 -7.54 -10.40 13.23
C LEU A 194 -7.91 -11.78 13.75
N SER A 195 -8.16 -12.75 12.86
CA SER A 195 -8.44 -14.14 13.25
C SER A 195 -7.21 -14.81 13.88
N GLY A 196 -6.02 -14.49 13.39
CA GLY A 196 -4.76 -14.96 13.97
C GLY A 196 -4.46 -14.43 15.38
N LEU A 197 -5.11 -13.34 15.79
CA LEU A 197 -5.11 -12.81 17.16
C LEU A 197 -6.24 -13.37 18.03
N GLY A 198 -7.09 -14.27 17.50
CA GLY A 198 -8.17 -14.93 18.21
C GLY A 198 -9.55 -14.31 18.08
N ALA A 199 -9.70 -13.20 17.32
CA ALA A 199 -11.00 -12.57 17.10
C ALA A 199 -11.93 -13.45 16.25
N LYS A 200 -13.25 -13.39 16.56
CA LYS A 200 -14.28 -13.83 15.62
C LYS A 200 -14.52 -12.73 14.60
N VAL A 201 -14.08 -12.94 13.37
CA VAL A 201 -14.15 -11.92 12.31
C VAL A 201 -15.37 -12.13 11.41
N ILE A 202 -16.16 -11.08 11.24
CA ILE A 202 -17.26 -11.00 10.27
C ILE A 202 -16.78 -10.09 9.14
N ASN A 203 -16.52 -10.69 7.99
CA ASN A 203 -15.97 -9.98 6.84
C ASN A 203 -17.07 -9.36 5.98
N ILE A 204 -16.93 -8.08 5.66
CA ILE A 204 -17.71 -7.38 4.64
C ILE A 204 -16.75 -6.73 3.64
N ASN A 205 -17.17 -6.60 2.39
CA ASN A 205 -16.39 -5.95 1.32
C ASN A 205 -14.93 -6.50 1.22
N VAL A 206 -14.78 -7.82 1.20
CA VAL A 206 -13.49 -8.53 1.04
C VAL A 206 -13.47 -9.46 -0.19
N ASN A 207 -14.37 -9.25 -1.13
CA ASN A 207 -14.48 -10.03 -2.37
C ASN A 207 -14.22 -9.12 -3.59
N PRO A 208 -12.96 -8.76 -3.86
CA PRO A 208 -12.63 -7.87 -4.96
C PRO A 208 -12.90 -8.53 -6.32
N ASP A 209 -13.51 -7.78 -7.23
CA ASP A 209 -13.74 -8.18 -8.63
C ASP A 209 -12.95 -7.32 -9.64
N GLY A 210 -12.14 -6.40 -9.13
CA GLY A 210 -11.34 -5.46 -9.91
C GLY A 210 -12.02 -4.12 -10.19
N LEU A 211 -13.33 -4.01 -9.99
CA LEU A 211 -14.15 -2.84 -10.28
C LEU A 211 -14.83 -2.26 -9.03
N ASN A 212 -14.89 -3.02 -7.95
CA ASN A 212 -15.65 -2.70 -6.74
C ASN A 212 -14.80 -2.13 -5.60
N ILE A 213 -13.51 -1.86 -5.79
CA ILE A 213 -12.64 -1.24 -4.79
C ILE A 213 -13.19 0.13 -4.36
N ASN A 214 -13.32 0.37 -3.04
CA ASN A 214 -13.88 1.60 -2.44
C ASN A 214 -15.33 1.93 -2.85
N HIS A 215 -16.04 1.03 -3.54
CA HIS A 215 -17.37 1.32 -4.04
C HIS A 215 -18.40 1.20 -2.93
N HIS A 216 -18.80 2.34 -2.35
CA HIS A 216 -19.71 2.45 -1.21
C HIS A 216 -19.30 1.58 -0.01
N CYS A 217 -18.02 1.51 0.29
CA CYS A 217 -17.44 0.71 1.37
C CYS A 217 -16.12 1.27 1.88
N GLY A 218 -15.60 0.66 2.95
CA GLY A 218 -14.34 1.03 3.55
C GLY A 218 -14.37 2.34 4.33
N SER A 219 -13.19 2.90 4.62
CA SER A 219 -13.03 4.08 5.48
C SER A 219 -13.62 5.38 4.91
N THR A 220 -13.94 5.43 3.61
CA THR A 220 -14.57 6.59 2.97
C THR A 220 -16.10 6.50 2.91
N HIS A 221 -16.68 5.35 3.21
CA HIS A 221 -18.11 5.06 3.25
C HIS A 221 -18.42 4.11 4.40
N ILE A 222 -18.33 4.68 5.62
CA ILE A 222 -18.35 3.92 6.88
C ILE A 222 -19.73 3.41 7.29
N GLU A 223 -20.81 3.92 6.67
CA GLU A 223 -22.20 3.67 7.05
C GLU A 223 -22.55 2.18 7.01
N GLY A 224 -22.01 1.46 6.01
CA GLY A 224 -22.20 0.01 5.90
C GLY A 224 -21.63 -0.75 7.09
N LEU A 225 -20.46 -0.35 7.56
CA LEU A 225 -19.81 -0.92 8.74
C LEU A 225 -20.59 -0.63 10.02
N GLN A 226 -21.11 0.61 10.20
CA GLN A 226 -21.91 0.98 11.37
C GLN A 226 -23.17 0.10 11.49
N VAL A 227 -23.87 -0.11 10.38
CA VAL A 227 -25.05 -1.00 10.33
C VAL A 227 -24.66 -2.45 10.65
N ALA A 228 -23.57 -2.93 10.06
CA ALA A 228 -23.11 -4.31 10.26
C ALA A 228 -22.70 -4.57 11.73
N VAL A 229 -21.98 -3.64 12.38
CA VAL A 229 -21.62 -3.77 13.80
C VAL A 229 -22.86 -3.98 14.67
N GLN A 230 -23.88 -3.15 14.49
CA GLN A 230 -25.14 -3.28 15.24
C GLN A 230 -25.91 -4.55 14.90
N GLN A 231 -25.99 -4.90 13.61
CA GLN A 231 -26.72 -6.10 13.13
C GLN A 231 -26.15 -7.39 13.69
N TYR A 232 -24.83 -7.49 13.78
CA TYR A 232 -24.13 -8.67 14.28
C TYR A 232 -23.85 -8.63 15.78
N ASN A 233 -24.25 -7.56 16.49
CA ASN A 233 -23.89 -7.29 17.89
C ASN A 233 -22.39 -7.46 18.10
N ALA A 234 -21.59 -6.87 17.22
CA ALA A 234 -20.15 -6.95 17.28
C ALA A 234 -19.58 -5.94 18.29
N ASP A 235 -18.45 -6.27 18.88
CA ASP A 235 -17.76 -5.43 19.85
C ASP A 235 -17.06 -4.24 19.19
N LEU A 236 -16.65 -4.42 17.91
CA LEU A 236 -15.89 -3.42 17.17
C LEU A 236 -16.08 -3.60 15.66
N GLY A 237 -16.06 -2.48 14.93
CA GLY A 237 -15.90 -2.44 13.49
C GLY A 237 -14.56 -1.84 13.10
N ILE A 238 -13.93 -2.37 12.05
CA ILE A 238 -12.67 -1.87 11.47
C ILE A 238 -12.86 -1.69 9.97
N ALA A 239 -12.56 -0.50 9.44
CA ALA A 239 -12.57 -0.23 8.01
C ALA A 239 -11.22 0.27 7.53
N ASN A 240 -10.72 -0.29 6.42
CA ASN A 240 -9.61 0.25 5.65
C ASN A 240 -10.11 0.96 4.38
N ASP A 241 -9.23 1.68 3.71
CA ASP A 241 -9.40 2.09 2.32
C ASP A 241 -8.73 1.11 1.35
N GLY A 242 -8.78 1.41 0.06
CA GLY A 242 -8.38 0.46 -0.99
C GLY A 242 -6.95 -0.06 -0.92
N ASP A 243 -6.00 0.71 -0.40
CA ASP A 243 -4.60 0.28 -0.22
C ASP A 243 -4.20 0.10 1.26
N ALA A 244 -5.19 0.28 2.16
CA ALA A 244 -5.09 0.03 3.59
C ALA A 244 -3.99 0.82 4.32
N ASP A 245 -3.75 2.06 3.89
CA ASP A 245 -2.93 3.02 4.64
C ASP A 245 -3.77 3.85 5.63
N ARG A 246 -5.12 3.73 5.56
CA ARG A 246 -6.10 4.34 6.46
C ARG A 246 -6.86 3.28 7.22
N CYS A 247 -7.21 3.64 8.47
CA CYS A 247 -8.01 2.80 9.35
C CYS A 247 -9.00 3.67 10.14
N LEU A 248 -10.29 3.33 10.09
CA LEU A 248 -11.31 3.89 10.97
C LEU A 248 -11.95 2.77 11.80
N LEU A 249 -12.41 3.15 12.99
CA LEU A 249 -13.05 2.22 13.91
C LEU A 249 -14.53 2.61 14.11
N VAL A 250 -15.33 1.62 14.48
CA VAL A 250 -16.74 1.79 14.89
C VAL A 250 -16.94 1.04 16.20
N ASP A 251 -17.46 1.71 17.22
CA ASP A 251 -17.74 1.09 18.52
C ASP A 251 -18.99 0.17 18.47
N GLU A 252 -19.26 -0.52 19.58
CA GLU A 252 -20.40 -1.44 19.72
C GLU A 252 -21.77 -0.76 19.56
N LYS A 253 -21.82 0.58 19.62
CA LYS A 253 -23.05 1.39 19.43
C LYS A 253 -23.23 1.88 18.00
N GLY A 254 -22.25 1.57 17.11
CA GLY A 254 -22.24 2.07 15.75
C GLY A 254 -21.68 3.49 15.63
N GLN A 255 -20.99 4.02 16.64
CA GLN A 255 -20.36 5.33 16.60
C GLN A 255 -18.98 5.23 15.96
N VAL A 256 -18.67 6.15 15.04
CA VAL A 256 -17.37 6.20 14.37
C VAL A 256 -16.33 6.83 15.32
N LEU A 257 -15.18 6.20 15.45
CA LEU A 257 -13.98 6.78 16.04
C LEU A 257 -13.09 7.28 14.91
N ASP A 258 -12.89 8.58 14.88
CA ASP A 258 -12.03 9.21 13.88
C ASP A 258 -10.53 9.07 14.21
N GLY A 259 -9.68 9.59 13.31
CA GLY A 259 -8.23 9.49 13.46
C GLY A 259 -7.70 10.17 14.71
N ASP A 260 -8.31 11.28 15.16
CA ASP A 260 -7.90 12.00 16.36
C ASP A 260 -8.22 11.19 17.61
N GLN A 261 -9.40 10.57 17.67
CA GLN A 261 -9.79 9.67 18.76
C GLN A 261 -8.90 8.42 18.82
N ILE A 262 -8.56 7.84 17.67
CA ILE A 262 -7.63 6.69 17.58
C ILE A 262 -6.23 7.09 18.06
N MET A 263 -5.72 8.26 17.64
CA MET A 263 -4.44 8.77 18.13
C MET A 263 -4.44 8.99 19.64
N LEU A 264 -5.53 9.55 20.19
CA LEU A 264 -5.67 9.74 21.62
C LEU A 264 -5.64 8.41 22.38
N LEU A 265 -6.39 7.40 21.93
CA LEU A 265 -6.40 6.06 22.54
C LEU A 265 -5.01 5.43 22.54
N CYS A 266 -4.31 5.48 21.40
CA CYS A 266 -2.95 4.98 21.29
C CYS A 266 -1.97 5.72 22.22
N ALA A 267 -2.11 7.05 22.31
CA ALA A 267 -1.25 7.86 23.16
C ALA A 267 -1.49 7.61 24.65
N LEU A 268 -2.75 7.45 25.07
CA LEU A 268 -3.09 7.09 26.45
C LEU A 268 -2.47 5.75 26.83
N LYS A 269 -2.53 4.75 25.92
CA LYS A 269 -1.90 3.46 26.15
C LYS A 269 -0.37 3.55 26.24
N LEU A 270 0.27 4.29 25.34
CA LEU A 270 1.71 4.54 25.39
C LEU A 270 2.13 5.29 26.68
N LYS A 271 1.29 6.21 27.16
CA LYS A 271 1.52 6.94 28.42
C LYS A 271 1.44 5.98 29.62
N GLU A 272 0.39 5.15 29.66
CA GLU A 272 0.23 4.12 30.70
C GLU A 272 1.44 3.18 30.79
N GLU A 273 1.98 2.80 29.62
CA GLU A 273 3.18 1.93 29.51
C GLU A 273 4.51 2.69 29.72
N GLY A 274 4.49 4.01 29.96
CA GLY A 274 5.69 4.83 30.09
C GLY A 274 6.50 4.98 28.81
N LYS A 275 5.88 4.72 27.64
CA LYS A 275 6.51 4.75 26.31
C LYS A 275 6.24 6.06 25.55
N LEU A 276 5.34 6.94 26.04
CA LEU A 276 5.03 8.21 25.38
C LEU A 276 6.16 9.22 25.63
N LYS A 277 6.97 9.46 24.62
CA LYS A 277 8.13 10.37 24.74
C LYS A 277 7.68 11.81 24.99
N GLY A 278 8.16 12.41 26.08
CA GLY A 278 7.88 13.80 26.44
C GLY A 278 6.40 14.10 26.68
N ASP A 279 5.57 13.10 26.97
CA ASP A 279 4.11 13.24 27.12
C ASP A 279 3.47 14.01 25.95
N THR A 280 4.01 13.84 24.74
CA THR A 280 3.66 14.65 23.57
C THR A 280 3.08 13.80 22.44
N ILE A 281 2.00 14.29 21.82
CA ILE A 281 1.42 13.80 20.58
C ILE A 281 1.64 14.87 19.51
N VAL A 282 1.97 14.46 18.30
CA VAL A 282 2.07 15.37 17.16
C VAL A 282 0.89 15.09 16.23
N GLY A 283 0.00 16.06 16.12
CA GLY A 283 -1.12 16.02 15.18
C GLY A 283 -0.81 16.80 13.90
N THR A 284 -1.83 17.03 13.08
CA THR A 284 -1.76 17.82 11.84
C THR A 284 -2.61 19.07 11.99
N VAL A 285 -2.56 19.96 10.99
CA VAL A 285 -3.45 21.14 10.92
C VAL A 285 -4.94 20.77 10.79
N MET A 286 -5.22 19.50 10.48
CA MET A 286 -6.57 18.95 10.35
C MET A 286 -7.07 18.29 11.64
N SER A 287 -6.22 18.14 12.67
CA SER A 287 -6.61 17.58 13.98
C SER A 287 -7.47 18.56 14.76
N ASN A 288 -8.48 18.02 15.47
CA ASN A 288 -9.42 18.81 16.27
C ASN A 288 -8.84 19.20 17.63
#